data_e498c80c3eda7ef78693475b38fb470c
#
_entry.id   e498c80c3eda7ef78693475b38fb470c
#
_cell.length_a   1.000
_cell.length_b   1.000
_cell.length_c   1.000
_cell.angle_alpha   90.00
_cell.angle_beta   90.00
_cell.angle_gamma   90.00
#
_symmetry.space_group_name_H-M   'P 1'
#
loop_
_entity.id
_entity.type
_entity.pdbx_description
1 polymer ?
#
loop_
_entity_poly.entity_id
_entity_poly.type
_entity_poly.pdbx_seq_one_letter_code
_entity_poly.pdbx_strand_id
1 'polypeptide(L)'
;MSLPVASSIELRPQTVASPSSGPTRLRVPDLLLATDQAADDVLSGHGDHLLPEGGVPDAERWFTRIHGDEELDVWLISWVPGRATELHDHGGSLGALTVLSGSLSEFRWDGRGLRRRRLDAGDQAGFPLGWVHDVVWAPRAVTGFVPARASKIKSPVEPTLSVHAYSPPLSSMRRFEFGPGGLERVTLETAVRW
;
A
#
# COMPACT_ATOMS: atom_id res chain seq x y z
N MET A 1 -43.44 9.08 -59.96
CA MET A 1 -42.23 9.45 -59.25
C MET A 1 -42.44 9.01 -57.81
N SER A 2 -41.91 7.83 -57.43
CA SER A 2 -41.96 7.29 -56.06
C SER A 2 -40.68 7.68 -55.34
N LEU A 3 -40.84 8.26 -54.14
CA LEU A 3 -39.72 8.59 -53.25
C LEU A 3 -39.28 7.31 -52.51
N PRO A 4 -37.98 7.12 -52.30
CA PRO A 4 -37.48 5.97 -51.57
C PRO A 4 -37.78 6.06 -50.07
N VAL A 5 -38.26 4.96 -49.50
CA VAL A 5 -38.50 4.74 -48.07
C VAL A 5 -37.15 4.69 -47.36
N ALA A 6 -36.98 5.54 -46.33
CA ALA A 6 -35.80 5.58 -45.49
C ALA A 6 -35.67 4.25 -44.70
N SER A 7 -34.57 3.53 -44.89
CA SER A 7 -34.20 2.38 -44.08
C SER A 7 -33.98 2.81 -42.63
N SER A 8 -34.76 2.26 -41.76
CA SER A 8 -34.56 2.37 -40.31
C SER A 8 -33.26 1.65 -39.91
N ILE A 9 -32.31 2.39 -39.38
CA ILE A 9 -31.08 1.84 -38.79
C ILE A 9 -31.48 1.20 -37.45
N GLU A 10 -31.55 -0.10 -37.41
CA GLU A 10 -31.62 -0.85 -36.15
C GLU A 10 -30.32 -0.69 -35.39
N LEU A 11 -30.34 0.14 -34.34
CA LEU A 11 -29.29 0.18 -33.34
C LEU A 11 -29.32 -1.14 -32.56
N ARG A 12 -28.43 -2.07 -32.92
CA ARG A 12 -28.17 -3.23 -32.08
C ARG A 12 -27.62 -2.74 -30.73
N PRO A 13 -28.17 -3.18 -29.59
CA PRO A 13 -27.58 -2.86 -28.30
C PRO A 13 -26.14 -3.41 -28.31
N GLN A 14 -25.18 -2.53 -28.21
CA GLN A 14 -23.79 -2.91 -27.94
C GLN A 14 -23.80 -3.56 -26.55
N THR A 15 -23.51 -4.85 -26.49
CA THR A 15 -23.21 -5.52 -25.24
C THR A 15 -21.98 -4.85 -24.69
N VAL A 16 -22.15 -4.00 -23.68
CA VAL A 16 -21.04 -3.45 -22.90
C VAL A 16 -20.37 -4.68 -22.31
N ALA A 17 -19.15 -4.99 -22.77
CA ALA A 17 -18.34 -6.04 -22.20
C ALA A 17 -18.26 -5.76 -20.70
N SER A 18 -18.69 -6.71 -19.89
CA SER A 18 -18.51 -6.62 -18.44
C SER A 18 -17.04 -6.32 -18.18
N PRO A 19 -16.70 -5.34 -17.31
CA PRO A 19 -15.31 -5.04 -17.01
C PRO A 19 -14.63 -6.36 -16.63
N SER A 20 -13.46 -6.63 -17.24
CA SER A 20 -12.70 -7.85 -16.99
C SER A 20 -12.61 -8.05 -15.47
N SER A 21 -13.14 -9.19 -15.01
CA SER A 21 -13.13 -9.54 -13.60
C SER A 21 -11.69 -9.60 -13.11
N GLY A 22 -11.28 -8.61 -12.31
CA GLY A 22 -10.11 -8.79 -11.43
C GLY A 22 -10.42 -9.90 -10.41
N PRO A 23 -9.46 -10.27 -9.58
CA PRO A 23 -9.63 -11.34 -8.59
C PRO A 23 -10.78 -11.06 -7.60
N THR A 24 -11.15 -9.78 -7.42
CA THR A 24 -12.32 -9.34 -6.65
C THR A 24 -13.03 -8.20 -7.39
N ARG A 25 -14.16 -7.72 -6.82
CA ARG A 25 -14.87 -6.53 -7.32
C ARG A 25 -14.14 -5.24 -7.03
N LEU A 26 -13.30 -5.22 -5.98
CA LEU A 26 -12.57 -4.04 -5.54
C LEU A 26 -11.45 -3.66 -6.52
N ARG A 27 -11.21 -2.37 -6.62
CA ARG A 27 -10.18 -1.74 -7.45
C ARG A 27 -9.28 -0.87 -6.57
N VAL A 28 -8.14 -0.45 -7.06
CA VAL A 28 -7.20 0.41 -6.32
C VAL A 28 -7.88 1.63 -5.69
N PRO A 29 -8.80 2.38 -6.37
CA PRO A 29 -9.50 3.48 -5.70
C PRO A 29 -10.35 3.05 -4.50
N ASP A 30 -10.96 1.86 -4.54
CA ASP A 30 -11.74 1.33 -3.42
C ASP A 30 -10.83 1.02 -2.22
N LEU A 31 -9.64 0.48 -2.48
CA LEU A 31 -8.64 0.22 -1.45
C LEU A 31 -8.08 1.52 -0.84
N LEU A 32 -7.84 2.54 -1.67
CA LEU A 32 -7.43 3.87 -1.18
C LEU A 32 -8.49 4.47 -0.26
N LEU A 33 -9.77 4.35 -0.63
CA LEU A 33 -10.87 4.79 0.24
C LEU A 33 -10.93 3.97 1.54
N ALA A 34 -10.76 2.64 1.45
CA ALA A 34 -10.75 1.78 2.63
C ALA A 34 -9.61 2.11 3.59
N THR A 35 -8.40 2.40 3.07
CA THR A 35 -7.25 2.81 3.91
C THR A 35 -7.46 4.19 4.52
N ASP A 36 -8.14 5.11 3.84
CA ASP A 36 -8.46 6.44 4.33
C ASP A 36 -9.47 6.36 5.49
N GLN A 37 -10.55 5.62 5.31
CA GLN A 37 -11.56 5.39 6.35
C GLN A 37 -10.96 4.72 7.59
N ALA A 38 -10.15 3.68 7.40
CA ALA A 38 -9.49 3.00 8.51
C ALA A 38 -8.44 3.90 9.20
N ALA A 39 -7.80 4.81 8.46
CA ALA A 39 -6.91 5.81 9.03
C ALA A 39 -7.69 6.79 9.93
N ASP A 40 -8.83 7.29 9.49
CA ASP A 40 -9.71 8.16 10.28
C ASP A 40 -10.20 7.45 11.56
N ASP A 41 -10.58 6.17 11.47
CA ASP A 41 -11.01 5.37 12.63
C ASP A 41 -9.87 5.24 13.65
N VAL A 42 -8.65 4.92 13.21
CA VAL A 42 -7.48 4.81 14.09
C VAL A 42 -7.16 6.16 14.74
N LEU A 43 -7.12 7.25 13.95
CA LEU A 43 -6.82 8.60 14.47
C LEU A 43 -7.90 9.13 15.41
N SER A 44 -9.14 8.67 15.28
CA SER A 44 -10.26 9.00 16.17
C SER A 44 -10.33 8.14 17.43
N GLY A 45 -9.40 7.18 17.61
CA GLY A 45 -9.33 6.29 18.77
C GLY A 45 -10.25 5.08 18.71
N HIS A 46 -11.00 4.87 17.62
CA HIS A 46 -11.85 3.67 17.49
C HIS A 46 -11.04 2.36 17.48
N GLY A 47 -9.76 2.44 17.08
CA GLY A 47 -8.83 1.32 17.06
C GLY A 47 -7.96 1.14 18.30
N ASP A 48 -8.13 1.93 19.37
CA ASP A 48 -7.24 1.91 20.55
C ASP A 48 -7.16 0.55 21.24
N HIS A 49 -8.24 -0.23 21.21
CA HIS A 49 -8.30 -1.58 21.75
C HIS A 49 -7.41 -2.60 20.98
N LEU A 50 -6.96 -2.24 19.77
CA LEU A 50 -6.06 -3.06 18.96
C LEU A 50 -4.58 -2.76 19.24
N LEU A 51 -4.28 -1.65 19.91
CA LEU A 51 -2.93 -1.27 20.23
C LEU A 51 -2.40 -2.10 21.39
N PRO A 52 -1.08 -2.45 21.40
CA PRO A 52 -0.50 -3.19 22.51
C PRO A 52 -0.48 -2.34 23.79
N GLU A 53 -0.58 -3.01 24.95
CA GLU A 53 -0.37 -2.36 26.24
C GLU A 53 1.01 -1.69 26.26
N GLY A 54 1.06 -0.39 26.61
CA GLY A 54 2.28 0.40 26.60
C GLY A 54 2.60 1.08 25.28
N GLY A 55 1.72 0.95 24.29
CA GLY A 55 1.85 1.61 22.97
C GLY A 55 2.60 0.77 21.94
N VAL A 56 2.73 1.34 20.75
CA VAL A 56 3.39 0.68 19.60
C VAL A 56 4.90 0.56 19.87
N PRO A 57 5.53 -0.63 19.67
CA PRO A 57 6.96 -0.82 19.85
C PRO A 57 7.81 0.14 18.99
N ASP A 58 8.91 0.62 19.53
CA ASP A 58 9.86 1.54 18.85
C ASP A 58 11.14 0.84 18.33
N ALA A 59 11.38 -0.40 18.73
CA ALA A 59 12.56 -1.18 18.38
C ALA A 59 12.31 -2.22 17.28
N GLU A 60 11.07 -2.61 17.05
CA GLU A 60 10.68 -3.62 16.06
C GLU A 60 9.38 -3.22 15.35
N ARG A 61 9.19 -3.79 14.16
CA ARG A 61 7.91 -3.64 13.45
C ARG A 61 6.81 -4.35 14.21
N TRP A 62 5.68 -3.70 14.30
CA TRP A 62 4.46 -4.26 14.85
C TRP A 62 3.32 -4.10 13.83
N PHE A 63 2.39 -5.02 13.85
CA PHE A 63 1.21 -4.97 12.98
C PHE A 63 0.02 -5.66 13.63
N THR A 64 -1.16 -5.20 13.27
CA THR A 64 -2.43 -5.83 13.65
C THR A 64 -3.44 -5.71 12.50
N ARG A 65 -4.33 -6.69 12.42
CA ARG A 65 -5.42 -6.69 11.44
C ARG A 65 -6.58 -5.88 11.99
N ILE A 66 -7.00 -4.85 11.26
CA ILE A 66 -8.14 -4.00 11.61
C ILE A 66 -9.44 -4.61 11.10
N HIS A 67 -9.42 -5.10 9.85
CA HIS A 67 -10.57 -5.70 9.17
C HIS A 67 -10.11 -6.87 8.31
N GLY A 68 -11.01 -7.86 8.13
CA GLY A 68 -10.77 -8.96 7.21
C GLY A 68 -12.04 -9.73 6.90
N ASP A 69 -12.31 -9.87 5.59
CA ASP A 69 -13.37 -10.70 5.04
C ASP A 69 -12.86 -11.46 3.80
N GLU A 70 -13.76 -11.96 2.95
CA GLU A 70 -13.40 -12.72 1.74
C GLU A 70 -12.81 -11.85 0.61
N GLU A 71 -13.07 -10.55 0.61
CA GLU A 71 -12.67 -9.62 -0.45
C GLU A 71 -11.55 -8.67 -0.03
N LEU A 72 -11.41 -8.38 1.29
CA LEU A 72 -10.56 -7.31 1.80
C LEU A 72 -9.87 -7.66 3.11
N ASP A 73 -8.56 -7.39 3.18
CA ASP A 73 -7.76 -7.31 4.40
C ASP A 73 -7.33 -5.87 4.65
N VAL A 74 -7.47 -5.37 5.90
CA VAL A 74 -6.94 -4.08 6.31
C VAL A 74 -6.07 -4.24 7.56
N TRP A 75 -4.86 -3.68 7.50
CA TRP A 75 -3.82 -3.83 8.50
C TRP A 75 -3.28 -2.49 8.98
N LEU A 76 -3.09 -2.34 10.28
CA LEU A 76 -2.29 -1.26 10.86
C LEU A 76 -0.87 -1.76 11.07
N ILE A 77 0.12 -1.02 10.57
CA ILE A 77 1.53 -1.41 10.57
C ILE A 77 2.38 -0.28 11.12
N SER A 78 3.30 -0.62 12.03
CA SER A 78 4.34 0.29 12.49
C SER A 78 5.67 0.03 11.78
N TRP A 79 6.43 1.10 11.58
CA TRP A 79 7.72 1.08 10.91
C TRP A 79 8.77 1.75 11.80
N VAL A 80 9.91 1.09 11.90
CA VAL A 80 11.04 1.56 12.70
C VAL A 80 12.32 1.60 11.87
N PRO A 81 13.32 2.41 12.24
CA PRO A 81 14.59 2.48 11.53
C PRO A 81 15.26 1.11 11.38
N GLY A 82 15.91 0.88 10.24
CA GLY A 82 16.69 -0.33 9.97
C GLY A 82 15.84 -1.57 9.64
N ARG A 83 14.54 -1.42 9.49
CA ARG A 83 13.63 -2.47 9.01
C ARG A 83 13.04 -2.08 7.66
N ALA A 84 13.03 -3.03 6.73
CA ALA A 84 12.51 -2.91 5.37
C ALA A 84 11.57 -4.07 5.08
N THR A 85 10.75 -3.93 4.05
CA THR A 85 9.96 -5.06 3.53
C THR A 85 10.74 -5.89 2.51
N GLU A 86 11.88 -5.38 2.03
CA GLU A 86 12.61 -5.88 0.87
C GLU A 86 11.75 -5.81 -0.41
N LEU A 87 12.38 -5.96 -1.57
CA LEU A 87 11.65 -5.89 -2.83
C LEU A 87 10.68 -7.06 -2.96
N HIS A 88 9.39 -6.75 -3.05
CA HIS A 88 8.32 -7.74 -3.12
C HIS A 88 7.17 -7.25 -3.97
N ASP A 89 6.30 -8.18 -4.36
CA ASP A 89 4.96 -7.91 -4.85
C ASP A 89 3.91 -8.59 -3.94
N HIS A 90 2.65 -8.34 -4.23
CA HIS A 90 1.53 -8.83 -3.44
C HIS A 90 0.85 -10.07 -4.06
N GLY A 91 1.59 -10.86 -4.85
CA GLY A 91 1.05 -12.05 -5.50
C GLY A 91 -0.15 -11.73 -6.39
N GLY A 92 -1.32 -12.22 -6.01
CA GLY A 92 -2.60 -11.98 -6.72
C GLY A 92 -3.43 -10.83 -6.18
N SER A 93 -2.92 -10.05 -5.19
CA SER A 93 -3.69 -8.99 -4.53
C SER A 93 -3.33 -7.61 -5.07
N LEU A 94 -4.35 -6.77 -5.27
CA LEU A 94 -4.17 -5.32 -5.31
C LEU A 94 -3.81 -4.83 -3.91
N GLY A 95 -3.11 -3.71 -3.80
CA GLY A 95 -2.79 -3.12 -2.51
C GLY A 95 -2.98 -1.60 -2.50
N ALA A 96 -3.11 -1.05 -1.31
CA ALA A 96 -3.05 0.39 -1.05
C ALA A 96 -2.52 0.65 0.35
N LEU A 97 -2.02 1.87 0.59
CA LEU A 97 -1.68 2.34 1.93
C LEU A 97 -2.06 3.80 2.12
N THR A 98 -2.28 4.18 3.38
CA THR A 98 -2.34 5.56 3.87
C THR A 98 -1.38 5.71 5.05
N VAL A 99 -0.52 6.73 5.03
CA VAL A 99 0.40 7.04 6.15
C VAL A 99 -0.35 7.86 7.19
N LEU A 100 -0.41 7.37 8.44
CA LEU A 100 -1.08 8.06 9.56
C LEU A 100 -0.16 9.05 10.25
N SER A 101 1.08 8.61 10.53
CA SER A 101 2.09 9.43 11.22
C SER A 101 3.48 9.09 10.73
N GLY A 102 4.42 10.04 10.87
CA GLY A 102 5.79 9.86 10.44
C GLY A 102 5.95 9.92 8.93
N SER A 103 6.87 9.12 8.38
CA SER A 103 7.18 9.12 6.95
C SER A 103 7.73 7.76 6.50
N LEU A 104 7.45 7.40 5.26
CA LEU A 104 7.96 6.23 4.57
C LEU A 104 8.74 6.63 3.31
N SER A 105 9.68 5.81 2.89
CA SER A 105 10.23 5.82 1.54
C SER A 105 9.79 4.56 0.83
N GLU A 106 9.17 4.70 -0.33
CA GLU A 106 8.89 3.60 -1.22
C GLU A 106 9.91 3.60 -2.36
N PHE A 107 10.50 2.44 -2.63
CA PHE A 107 11.36 2.16 -3.77
C PHE A 107 10.64 1.21 -4.71
N ARG A 108 10.21 1.71 -5.86
CA ARG A 108 9.45 0.96 -6.84
C ARG A 108 10.32 0.59 -8.03
N TRP A 109 10.19 -0.63 -8.52
CA TRP A 109 10.74 -1.05 -9.82
C TRP A 109 9.89 -0.54 -10.98
N ASP A 110 10.48 0.20 -11.93
CA ASP A 110 9.80 0.76 -13.11
C ASP A 110 10.11 0.02 -14.42
N GLY A 111 10.76 -1.16 -14.34
CA GLY A 111 11.22 -1.93 -15.49
C GLY A 111 12.64 -1.59 -15.92
N ARG A 112 13.25 -0.53 -15.38
CA ARG A 112 14.61 -0.08 -15.73
C ARG A 112 15.47 0.19 -14.49
N GLY A 113 14.85 0.57 -13.38
CA GLY A 113 15.54 0.92 -12.14
C GLY A 113 14.58 1.17 -10.99
N LEU A 114 15.13 1.40 -9.82
CA LEU A 114 14.34 1.78 -8.65
C LEU A 114 14.02 3.26 -8.68
N ARG A 115 12.73 3.59 -8.53
CA ARG A 115 12.22 4.94 -8.33
C ARG A 115 11.83 5.12 -6.88
N ARG A 116 12.44 6.08 -6.23
CA ARG A 116 12.11 6.44 -4.86
C ARG A 116 11.04 7.52 -4.85
N ARG A 117 10.04 7.34 -3.99
CA ARG A 117 9.16 8.42 -3.52
C ARG A 117 9.12 8.44 -2.00
N ARG A 118 8.90 9.62 -1.44
CA ARG A 118 8.60 9.81 -0.04
C ARG A 118 7.09 9.85 0.13
N LEU A 119 6.61 9.30 1.24
CA LEU A 119 5.22 9.36 1.68
C LEU A 119 5.23 9.91 3.11
N ASP A 120 4.63 11.06 3.31
CA ASP A 120 4.46 11.70 4.61
C ASP A 120 3.03 11.46 5.15
N ALA A 121 2.78 11.82 6.42
CA ALA A 121 1.45 11.67 7.02
C ALA A 121 0.37 12.32 6.15
N GLY A 122 -0.70 11.58 5.84
CA GLY A 122 -1.78 11.92 4.92
C GLY A 122 -1.56 11.48 3.47
N ASP A 123 -0.33 11.06 3.09
CA ASP A 123 -0.09 10.56 1.74
C ASP A 123 -0.63 9.14 1.56
N GLN A 124 -1.08 8.86 0.34
CA GLN A 124 -1.61 7.57 -0.08
C GLN A 124 -0.80 6.96 -1.24
N ALA A 125 -0.81 5.64 -1.32
CA ALA A 125 -0.21 4.89 -2.41
C ALA A 125 -1.07 3.69 -2.80
N GLY A 126 -1.28 3.49 -4.11
CA GLY A 126 -1.96 2.30 -4.65
C GLY A 126 -0.99 1.40 -5.38
N PHE A 127 -1.19 0.09 -5.27
CA PHE A 127 -0.33 -0.96 -5.79
C PHE A 127 -1.13 -1.89 -6.72
N PRO A 128 -1.07 -1.68 -8.05
CA PRO A 128 -1.65 -2.60 -9.02
C PRO A 128 -1.01 -3.99 -8.96
N LEU A 129 -1.64 -5.00 -9.56
CA LEU A 129 -1.05 -6.33 -9.70
C LEU A 129 0.32 -6.26 -10.37
N GLY A 130 1.26 -7.02 -9.84
CA GLY A 130 2.64 -7.06 -10.33
C GLY A 130 3.49 -5.85 -9.96
N TRP A 131 3.01 -4.98 -9.07
CA TRP A 131 3.79 -3.86 -8.53
C TRP A 131 4.89 -4.37 -7.62
N VAL A 132 6.14 -4.24 -8.04
CA VAL A 132 7.30 -4.64 -7.23
C VAL A 132 7.86 -3.42 -6.55
N HIS A 133 7.91 -3.47 -5.21
CA HIS A 133 8.41 -2.37 -4.40
C HIS A 133 9.03 -2.82 -3.08
N ASP A 134 9.72 -1.91 -2.42
CA ASP A 134 10.15 -1.98 -1.03
C ASP A 134 9.67 -0.74 -0.28
N VAL A 135 9.21 -0.91 0.94
CA VAL A 135 8.78 0.18 1.82
C VAL A 135 9.65 0.17 3.07
N VAL A 136 10.22 1.32 3.38
CA VAL A 136 11.11 1.49 4.54
C VAL A 136 10.72 2.73 5.34
N TRP A 137 11.02 2.69 6.63
CA TRP A 137 10.96 3.88 7.47
C TRP A 137 11.80 5.01 6.89
N ALA A 138 11.31 6.25 6.96
CA ALA A 138 12.05 7.43 6.56
C ALA A 138 12.10 8.44 7.71
N PRO A 139 13.25 9.11 7.92
CA PRO A 139 13.33 10.17 8.92
C PRO A 139 12.36 11.30 8.55
N ARG A 140 11.72 11.89 9.57
CA ARG A 140 10.84 13.04 9.37
C ARG A 140 11.62 14.17 8.68
N ALA A 141 11.02 14.78 7.67
CA ALA A 141 11.63 15.94 7.02
C ALA A 141 11.77 17.07 8.06
N VAL A 142 13.00 17.46 8.36
CA VAL A 142 13.25 18.63 9.19
C VAL A 142 13.11 19.86 8.30
N THR A 143 11.97 20.54 8.37
CA THR A 143 11.77 21.84 7.73
C THR A 143 12.22 22.94 8.69
N GLY A 144 13.40 23.51 8.44
CA GLY A 144 13.93 24.64 9.22
C GLY A 144 15.37 24.46 9.67
N PHE A 145 15.96 25.56 10.22
CA PHE A 145 17.30 25.56 10.79
C PHE A 145 17.33 24.69 12.06
N VAL A 146 18.04 23.58 12.02
CA VAL A 146 18.31 22.76 13.21
C VAL A 146 19.63 23.20 13.80
N PRO A 147 19.65 23.81 15.02
CA PRO A 147 20.90 24.17 15.67
C PRO A 147 21.79 22.92 15.85
N ALA A 148 23.09 23.03 15.59
CA ALA A 148 24.05 21.92 15.67
C ALA A 148 24.05 21.18 17.04
N ARG A 149 23.57 21.82 18.10
CA ARG A 149 23.36 21.20 19.41
C ARG A 149 22.16 20.26 19.46
N ALA A 150 21.09 20.49 18.71
CA ALA A 150 19.91 19.67 18.68
C ALA A 150 20.15 18.33 17.95
N SER A 151 21.13 18.27 17.04
CA SER A 151 21.51 17.04 16.32
C SER A 151 22.18 15.99 17.23
N LYS A 152 22.62 16.36 18.43
CA LYS A 152 23.22 15.45 19.41
C LYS A 152 22.23 14.87 20.42
N ILE A 153 21.01 15.39 20.46
CA ILE A 153 19.93 14.84 21.30
C ILE A 153 19.26 13.76 20.46
N LYS A 154 19.51 12.47 20.79
CA LYS A 154 18.69 11.37 20.28
C LYS A 154 17.25 11.59 20.81
N SER A 155 16.42 12.24 20.01
CA SER A 155 14.98 12.16 20.26
C SER A 155 14.56 10.69 20.11
N PRO A 156 13.71 10.18 20.99
CA PRO A 156 13.13 8.87 20.75
C PRO A 156 12.53 8.87 19.33
N VAL A 157 12.90 7.87 18.54
CA VAL A 157 12.39 7.75 17.17
C VAL A 157 10.96 7.25 17.30
N GLU A 158 10.01 8.13 17.02
CA GLU A 158 8.62 7.73 16.94
C GLU A 158 8.42 6.80 15.74
N PRO A 159 7.77 5.64 15.91
CA PRO A 159 7.41 4.77 14.81
C PRO A 159 6.54 5.51 13.79
N THR A 160 6.75 5.24 12.52
CA THR A 160 5.80 5.63 11.49
C THR A 160 4.65 4.65 11.49
N LEU A 161 3.41 5.13 11.41
CA LEU A 161 2.21 4.32 11.31
C LEU A 161 1.58 4.46 9.93
N SER A 162 1.11 3.34 9.38
CA SER A 162 0.35 3.31 8.13
C SER A 162 -0.74 2.24 8.17
N VAL A 163 -1.86 2.50 7.50
CA VAL A 163 -2.88 1.50 7.20
C VAL A 163 -2.63 0.94 5.81
N HIS A 164 -2.74 -0.36 5.67
CA HIS A 164 -2.62 -1.08 4.40
C HIS A 164 -3.89 -1.88 4.12
N ALA A 165 -4.32 -1.90 2.86
CA ALA A 165 -5.44 -2.71 2.40
C ALA A 165 -5.01 -3.59 1.23
N TYR A 166 -5.51 -4.84 1.21
CA TYR A 166 -5.25 -5.82 0.14
C TYR A 166 -6.53 -6.50 -0.31
N SER A 167 -6.70 -6.64 -1.63
CA SER A 167 -7.86 -7.32 -2.23
C SER A 167 -7.44 -8.17 -3.43
N PRO A 168 -7.76 -9.51 -3.42
CA PRO A 168 -8.25 -10.29 -2.28
C PRO A 168 -7.29 -10.24 -1.09
N PRO A 169 -7.67 -10.78 0.08
CA PRO A 169 -6.78 -10.90 1.22
C PRO A 169 -5.40 -11.43 0.84
N LEU A 170 -4.35 -10.84 1.40
CA LEU A 170 -2.98 -11.14 1.02
C LEU A 170 -2.60 -12.57 1.45
N SER A 171 -2.48 -13.47 0.49
CA SER A 171 -2.17 -14.89 0.73
C SER A 171 -0.75 -15.29 0.33
N SER A 172 -0.08 -14.47 -0.49
CA SER A 172 1.28 -14.74 -0.94
C SER A 172 2.02 -13.46 -1.32
N MET A 173 3.34 -13.50 -1.18
CA MET A 173 4.26 -12.44 -1.60
C MET A 173 5.41 -13.07 -2.36
N ARG A 174 5.82 -12.47 -3.47
CA ARG A 174 7.04 -12.85 -4.19
C ARG A 174 8.15 -11.87 -3.82
N ARG A 175 9.31 -12.40 -3.45
CA ARG A 175 10.52 -11.60 -3.16
C ARG A 175 11.38 -11.51 -4.39
N PHE A 176 12.07 -10.38 -4.52
CA PHE A 176 12.92 -10.08 -5.66
C PHE A 176 14.27 -9.55 -5.20
N GLU A 177 15.33 -9.88 -5.97
CA GLU A 177 16.68 -9.35 -5.81
C GLU A 177 17.24 -8.93 -7.16
N PHE A 178 18.30 -8.13 -7.14
CA PHE A 178 19.03 -7.77 -8.35
C PHE A 178 20.08 -8.82 -8.66
N GLY A 179 19.90 -9.53 -9.78
CA GLY A 179 20.88 -10.44 -10.35
C GLY A 179 21.54 -9.86 -11.61
N PRO A 180 22.42 -10.64 -12.27
CA PRO A 180 23.11 -10.23 -13.50
C PRO A 180 22.15 -9.87 -14.66
N GLY A 181 20.96 -10.46 -14.69
CA GLY A 181 19.92 -10.21 -15.70
C GLY A 181 18.96 -9.06 -15.35
N GLY A 182 19.11 -8.41 -14.21
CA GLY A 182 18.23 -7.38 -13.70
C GLY A 182 17.44 -7.85 -12.46
N LEU A 183 16.16 -7.50 -12.37
CA LEU A 183 15.32 -7.91 -11.25
C LEU A 183 14.90 -9.38 -11.41
N GLU A 184 15.25 -10.22 -10.45
CA GLU A 184 15.00 -11.67 -10.45
C GLU A 184 14.12 -12.05 -9.24
N ARG A 185 13.18 -12.97 -9.45
CA ARG A 185 12.35 -13.51 -8.36
C ARG A 185 13.15 -14.56 -7.60
N VAL A 186 13.28 -14.39 -6.29
CA VAL A 186 14.09 -15.29 -5.42
C VAL A 186 13.19 -16.30 -4.72
N THR A 187 12.09 -15.85 -4.10
CA THR A 187 11.23 -16.70 -3.30
C THR A 187 9.74 -16.38 -3.51
N LEU A 188 8.89 -17.34 -3.14
CA LEU A 188 7.45 -17.19 -2.99
C LEU A 188 7.09 -17.53 -1.54
N GLU A 189 6.59 -16.56 -0.80
CA GLU A 189 6.07 -16.75 0.55
C GLU A 189 4.55 -16.95 0.49
N THR A 190 4.06 -18.06 1.04
CA THR A 190 2.62 -18.41 1.09
C THR A 190 1.99 -18.15 2.45
N ALA A 191 2.80 -17.88 3.47
CA ALA A 191 2.35 -17.38 4.76
C ALA A 191 2.96 -15.98 4.94
N VAL A 192 2.15 -14.96 4.71
CA VAL A 192 2.62 -13.57 4.84
C VAL A 192 2.96 -13.30 6.30
N ARG A 193 4.24 -13.10 6.56
CA ARG A 193 4.76 -12.57 7.82
C ARG A 193 5.23 -11.14 7.53
N TRP A 194 4.60 -10.20 8.20
CA TRP A 194 4.95 -8.79 8.09
C TRP A 194 6.27 -8.47 8.76
#